data_4e2bed89599266413edc1dbb57bac4b9
#
_entry.id   4e2bed89599266413edc1dbb57bac4b9
#
_cell.length_a   1.000
_cell.length_b   1.000
_cell.length_c   1.000
_cell.angle_alpha   90.00
_cell.angle_beta   90.00
_cell.angle_gamma   90.00
#
_symmetry.space_group_name_H-M   'P 1'
#
loop_
_entity.id
_entity.type
_entity.pdbx_description
1 polymer ?
#
loop_
_entity_poly.entity_id
_entity_poly.type
_entity_poly.pdbx_seq_one_letter_code
_entity_poly.pdbx_strand_id
1 'polypeptide(L)'
;GTDEDVIRVAFIYNTEKVRPVGESRIFDDPAFTRTARQPLAQEFAPVAGGPNFVAVVNHFKSKGSVANGDEDMGDGQGNNANIRAAQSRALLNVLARQEDWAGLPTFLIGDFNAYTQEDAVKVLEAGGFSHADQVVENPRDFDQASYQFGGQLGTLDHILANDAALALVQDSAV
;
A
#
# COMPACT_ATOMS: atom_id res chain seq x y z
N GLY A 1 -25.80 4.90 -10.68
CA GLY A 1 -25.16 3.72 -10.17
C GLY A 1 -23.66 3.93 -10.28
N THR A 2 -22.99 3.96 -9.20
CA THR A 2 -21.54 3.98 -9.17
C THR A 2 -21.08 2.58 -9.54
N ASP A 3 -20.28 2.44 -10.61
CA ASP A 3 -19.59 1.21 -10.98
C ASP A 3 -18.49 0.87 -9.94
N GLU A 4 -18.86 0.91 -8.66
CA GLU A 4 -17.97 0.59 -7.57
C GLU A 4 -17.87 -0.92 -7.39
N ASP A 5 -16.66 -1.43 -7.22
CA ASP A 5 -16.44 -2.83 -6.84
C ASP A 5 -17.16 -3.14 -5.53
N VAL A 6 -17.66 -4.36 -5.39
CA VAL A 6 -18.27 -4.84 -4.16
C VAL A 6 -17.25 -5.10 -3.05
N ILE A 7 -15.97 -5.28 -3.43
CA ILE A 7 -14.86 -5.44 -2.49
C ILE A 7 -14.47 -4.07 -1.94
N ARG A 8 -14.24 -4.01 -0.64
CA ARG A 8 -13.82 -2.79 0.07
C ARG A 8 -12.54 -3.07 0.87
N VAL A 9 -11.77 -2.02 1.08
CA VAL A 9 -10.68 -2.01 2.06
C VAL A 9 -11.21 -1.44 3.38
N ALA A 10 -10.67 -1.92 4.50
CA ALA A 10 -11.06 -1.46 5.83
C ALA A 10 -9.91 -1.62 6.83
N PHE A 11 -10.01 -0.95 7.97
CA PHE A 11 -9.11 -1.12 9.10
C PHE A 11 -9.76 -1.98 10.18
N ILE A 12 -8.99 -2.93 10.71
CA ILE A 12 -9.25 -3.59 11.98
C ILE A 12 -8.07 -3.22 12.87
N TYR A 13 -8.33 -2.65 14.03
CA TYR A 13 -7.29 -2.20 14.95
C TYR A 13 -7.63 -2.50 16.41
N ASN A 14 -6.59 -2.62 17.25
CA ASN A 14 -6.75 -2.83 18.68
C ASN A 14 -6.94 -1.47 19.37
N THR A 15 -8.14 -1.25 19.93
CA THR A 15 -8.52 0.00 20.61
C THR A 15 -7.77 0.25 21.92
N GLU A 16 -7.11 -0.78 22.49
CA GLU A 16 -6.23 -0.62 23.64
C GLU A 16 -4.82 -0.12 23.24
N LYS A 17 -4.48 -0.21 21.96
CA LYS A 17 -3.16 0.18 21.43
C LYS A 17 -3.20 1.49 20.66
N VAL A 18 -4.22 1.68 19.82
CA VAL A 18 -4.36 2.86 18.98
C VAL A 18 -5.80 3.37 18.98
N ARG A 19 -5.96 4.65 18.73
CA ARG A 19 -7.26 5.31 18.51
C ARG A 19 -7.20 6.14 17.23
N PRO A 20 -8.28 6.19 16.43
CA PRO A 20 -8.35 7.04 15.25
C PRO A 20 -8.32 8.51 15.64
N VAL A 21 -7.72 9.34 14.81
CA VAL A 21 -7.68 10.81 14.94
C VAL A 21 -8.40 11.38 13.72
N GLY A 22 -9.44 12.15 13.96
CA GLY A 22 -10.29 12.68 12.89
C GLY A 22 -11.04 11.59 12.13
N GLU A 23 -11.53 11.94 10.95
CA GLU A 23 -12.25 11.04 10.06
C GLU A 23 -11.30 10.32 9.11
N SER A 24 -11.66 9.09 8.72
CA SER A 24 -10.96 8.39 7.65
C SER A 24 -11.20 9.07 6.31
N ARG A 25 -10.23 8.96 5.40
CA ARG A 25 -10.28 9.56 4.06
C ARG A 25 -10.23 8.50 2.99
N ILE A 26 -11.18 8.55 2.08
CA ILE A 26 -11.14 7.74 0.86
C ILE A 26 -10.41 8.58 -0.19
N PHE A 27 -9.38 8.02 -0.81
CA PHE A 27 -8.62 8.68 -1.86
C PHE A 27 -9.33 8.50 -3.20
N ASP A 28 -10.10 9.53 -3.57
CA ASP A 28 -10.87 9.53 -4.80
C ASP A 28 -10.01 10.10 -5.95
N ASP A 29 -9.47 9.18 -6.76
CA ASP A 29 -8.70 9.52 -7.96
C ASP A 29 -9.12 8.57 -9.10
N PRO A 30 -9.22 9.07 -10.36
CA PRO A 30 -9.60 8.24 -11.50
C PRO A 30 -8.78 6.98 -11.70
N ALA A 31 -7.53 6.92 -11.20
CA ALA A 31 -6.69 5.73 -11.27
C ALA A 31 -7.23 4.57 -10.42
N PHE A 32 -8.08 4.85 -9.42
CA PHE A 32 -8.67 3.83 -8.56
C PHE A 32 -10.11 3.51 -8.92
N THR A 33 -10.83 4.45 -9.53
CA THR A 33 -12.23 4.24 -9.92
C THR A 33 -12.34 3.28 -11.09
N ARG A 34 -13.33 2.39 -11.09
CA ARG A 34 -13.66 1.39 -12.12
C ARG A 34 -12.67 0.24 -12.31
N THR A 35 -11.42 0.38 -11.92
CA THR A 35 -10.38 -0.64 -12.18
C THR A 35 -9.83 -1.28 -10.91
N ALA A 36 -9.98 -0.63 -9.76
CA ALA A 36 -9.48 -1.10 -8.46
C ALA A 36 -10.36 -0.58 -7.32
N ARG A 37 -9.83 -0.59 -6.10
CA ARG A 37 -10.47 -0.08 -4.89
C ARG A 37 -9.80 1.25 -4.52
N GLN A 38 -10.60 2.21 -4.13
CA GLN A 38 -10.10 3.47 -3.60
C GLN A 38 -9.33 3.20 -2.31
N PRO A 39 -8.09 3.71 -2.16
CA PRO A 39 -7.35 3.60 -0.92
C PRO A 39 -8.11 4.29 0.23
N LEU A 40 -8.03 3.70 1.42
CA LEU A 40 -8.58 4.24 2.65
C LEU A 40 -7.44 4.63 3.57
N ALA A 41 -7.43 5.88 4.00
CA ALA A 41 -6.41 6.44 4.88
C ALA A 41 -7.01 6.85 6.24
N GLN A 42 -6.25 6.60 7.31
CA GLN A 42 -6.63 6.99 8.67
C GLN A 42 -5.39 7.40 9.46
N GLU A 43 -5.49 8.51 10.16
CA GLU A 43 -4.53 8.89 11.17
C GLU A 43 -4.86 8.18 12.48
N PHE A 44 -3.85 7.64 13.15
CA PHE A 44 -3.95 6.98 14.44
C PHE A 44 -3.02 7.63 15.46
N ALA A 45 -3.48 7.67 16.71
CA ALA A 45 -2.67 8.03 17.86
C ALA A 45 -2.45 6.78 18.73
N PRO A 46 -1.19 6.48 19.13
CA PRO A 46 -0.91 5.43 20.11
C PRO A 46 -1.52 5.77 21.48
N VAL A 47 -2.21 4.83 22.11
CA VAL A 47 -2.80 5.01 23.44
C VAL A 47 -1.72 5.22 24.51
N ALA A 48 -0.59 4.54 24.37
CA ALA A 48 0.56 4.69 25.28
C ALA A 48 1.34 6.00 25.11
N GLY A 49 0.93 6.85 24.20
CA GLY A 49 1.66 8.07 23.83
C GLY A 49 2.69 7.82 22.74
N GLY A 50 3.21 8.89 22.16
CA GLY A 50 4.12 8.86 21.02
C GLY A 50 3.56 9.66 19.84
N PRO A 51 4.26 9.69 18.69
CA PRO A 51 3.80 10.39 17.51
C PRO A 51 2.56 9.73 16.93
N ASN A 52 1.66 10.54 16.39
CA ASN A 52 0.59 10.05 15.51
C ASN A 52 1.22 9.50 14.23
N PHE A 53 0.51 8.59 13.58
CA PHE A 53 0.91 8.05 12.29
C PHE A 53 -0.29 7.88 11.37
N VAL A 54 -0.04 7.88 10.08
CA VAL A 54 -1.04 7.64 9.05
C VAL A 54 -0.85 6.21 8.51
N ALA A 55 -1.93 5.48 8.40
CA ALA A 55 -1.98 4.22 7.67
C ALA A 55 -2.88 4.37 6.45
N VAL A 56 -2.41 3.91 5.30
CA VAL A 56 -3.16 3.91 4.04
C VAL A 56 -3.26 2.47 3.55
N VAL A 57 -4.47 1.92 3.60
CA VAL A 57 -4.72 0.56 3.10
C VAL A 57 -5.05 0.60 1.61
N ASN A 58 -4.41 -0.29 0.85
CA ASN A 58 -4.45 -0.34 -0.60
C ASN A 58 -4.90 -1.71 -1.08
N HIS A 59 -5.56 -1.74 -2.24
CA HIS A 59 -5.79 -2.95 -3.01
C HIS A 59 -5.79 -2.57 -4.49
N PHE A 60 -4.62 -2.68 -5.13
CA PHE A 60 -4.40 -2.27 -6.51
C PHE A 60 -5.02 -3.24 -7.52
N LYS A 61 -5.01 -2.88 -8.78
CA LYS A 61 -5.54 -3.69 -9.86
C LYS A 61 -4.82 -5.02 -9.99
N SER A 62 -5.59 -6.11 -9.92
CA SER A 62 -5.07 -7.47 -10.03
C SER A 62 -4.53 -7.77 -11.44
N LYS A 63 -3.68 -8.78 -11.53
CA LYS A 63 -3.12 -9.30 -12.79
C LYS A 63 -4.10 -10.19 -13.57
N GLY A 64 -5.22 -10.61 -12.96
CA GLY A 64 -6.10 -11.65 -13.49
C GLY A 64 -6.83 -11.27 -14.78
N SER A 65 -7.46 -10.10 -14.82
CA SER A 65 -8.23 -9.64 -15.98
C SER A 65 -7.64 -8.38 -16.57
N VAL A 66 -7.42 -8.36 -17.88
CA VAL A 66 -6.95 -7.17 -18.60
C VAL A 66 -8.00 -6.06 -18.48
N ALA A 67 -7.55 -4.87 -18.14
CA ALA A 67 -8.35 -3.65 -18.11
C ALA A 67 -7.75 -2.61 -19.04
N ASN A 68 -8.61 -1.90 -19.77
CA ASN A 68 -8.21 -0.81 -20.68
C ASN A 68 -7.10 -1.17 -21.70
N GLY A 69 -6.99 -2.45 -22.08
CA GLY A 69 -5.97 -2.92 -23.01
C GLY A 69 -4.54 -2.98 -22.45
N ASP A 70 -4.37 -2.95 -21.13
CA ASP A 70 -3.07 -3.07 -20.46
C ASP A 70 -2.68 -4.55 -20.29
N GLU A 71 -2.33 -5.16 -21.42
CA GLU A 71 -1.94 -6.58 -21.53
C GLU A 71 -0.51 -6.80 -21.03
N ASP A 72 -0.22 -8.05 -20.68
CA ASP A 72 1.13 -8.49 -20.32
C ASP A 72 2.11 -8.28 -21.48
N MET A 73 3.14 -7.50 -21.25
CA MET A 73 4.19 -7.20 -22.22
C MET A 73 5.31 -8.24 -22.24
N GLY A 74 5.22 -9.31 -21.44
CA GLY A 74 6.24 -10.35 -21.32
C GLY A 74 7.48 -9.91 -20.55
N ASP A 75 7.39 -8.85 -19.78
CA ASP A 75 8.47 -8.28 -18.96
C ASP A 75 8.49 -8.80 -17.51
N GLY A 76 7.60 -9.74 -17.18
CA GLY A 76 7.46 -10.36 -15.88
C GLY A 76 6.48 -9.65 -14.94
N GLN A 77 5.93 -8.49 -15.33
CA GLN A 77 4.99 -7.76 -14.50
C GLN A 77 3.53 -8.22 -14.65
N GLY A 78 3.23 -8.95 -15.73
CA GLY A 78 1.89 -9.44 -16.05
C GLY A 78 0.91 -8.33 -16.45
N ASN A 79 -0.36 -8.70 -16.63
CA ASN A 79 -1.39 -7.75 -17.02
C ASN A 79 -1.51 -6.56 -16.05
N ASN A 80 -1.93 -5.42 -16.57
CA ASN A 80 -2.25 -4.20 -15.81
C ASN A 80 -1.06 -3.54 -15.09
N ALA A 81 0.15 -3.75 -15.56
CA ALA A 81 1.35 -3.17 -14.97
C ALA A 81 1.35 -1.64 -15.01
N ASN A 82 0.97 -1.05 -16.17
CA ASN A 82 0.86 0.40 -16.31
C ASN A 82 -0.25 1.00 -15.43
N ILE A 83 -1.36 0.29 -15.27
CA ILE A 83 -2.46 0.70 -14.38
C ILE A 83 -1.95 0.73 -12.93
N ARG A 84 -1.27 -0.31 -12.45
CA ARG A 84 -0.72 -0.34 -11.10
C ARG A 84 0.31 0.76 -10.87
N ALA A 85 1.22 0.99 -11.81
CA ALA A 85 2.17 2.11 -11.74
C ALA A 85 1.47 3.48 -11.72
N ALA A 86 0.36 3.65 -12.47
CA ALA A 86 -0.46 4.85 -12.40
C ALA A 86 -1.15 5.01 -11.05
N GLN A 87 -1.60 3.92 -10.43
CA GLN A 87 -2.18 3.91 -9.08
C GLN A 87 -1.15 4.34 -8.03
N SER A 88 0.09 3.88 -8.13
CA SER A 88 1.18 4.34 -7.25
C SER A 88 1.42 5.85 -7.37
N ARG A 89 1.48 6.37 -8.59
CA ARG A 89 1.63 7.83 -8.82
C ARG A 89 0.43 8.62 -8.27
N ALA A 90 -0.78 8.14 -8.47
CA ALA A 90 -1.98 8.77 -7.94
C ALA A 90 -1.97 8.78 -6.41
N LEU A 91 -1.59 7.65 -5.77
CA LEU A 91 -1.47 7.53 -4.32
C LEU A 91 -0.50 8.59 -3.76
N LEU A 92 0.70 8.71 -4.31
CA LEU A 92 1.68 9.72 -3.91
C LEU A 92 1.14 11.14 -4.08
N ASN A 93 0.48 11.43 -5.21
CA ASN A 93 -0.11 12.74 -5.49
C ASN A 93 -1.24 13.11 -4.52
N VAL A 94 -2.09 12.15 -4.15
CA VAL A 94 -3.17 12.41 -3.20
C VAL A 94 -2.62 12.60 -1.78
N LEU A 95 -1.63 11.80 -1.38
CA LEU A 95 -0.94 11.96 -0.10
C LEU A 95 -0.26 13.33 0.02
N ALA A 96 0.44 13.78 -1.01
CA ALA A 96 1.11 15.08 -1.02
C ALA A 96 0.17 16.28 -0.86
N ARG A 97 -1.13 16.11 -1.10
CA ARG A 97 -2.16 17.14 -0.90
C ARG A 97 -2.72 17.16 0.53
N GLN A 98 -2.35 16.20 1.37
CA GLN A 98 -2.81 16.15 2.76
C GLN A 98 -1.86 16.98 3.64
N GLU A 99 -2.05 18.31 3.62
CA GLU A 99 -1.16 19.26 4.31
C GLU A 99 -1.06 19.00 5.82
N ASP A 100 -2.17 18.58 6.44
CA ASP A 100 -2.24 18.27 7.86
C ASP A 100 -1.52 16.97 8.24
N TRP A 101 -1.17 16.13 7.27
CA TRP A 101 -0.37 14.92 7.46
C TRP A 101 1.10 15.10 7.02
N ALA A 102 1.46 16.31 6.59
CA ALA A 102 2.82 16.58 6.14
C ALA A 102 3.85 16.26 7.24
N GLY A 103 4.80 15.39 6.92
CA GLY A 103 5.86 14.96 7.85
C GLY A 103 5.44 13.93 8.90
N LEU A 104 4.18 13.52 8.95
CA LEU A 104 3.79 12.42 9.83
C LEU A 104 4.39 11.08 9.37
N PRO A 105 4.71 10.19 10.31
CA PRO A 105 4.97 8.79 10.01
C PRO A 105 3.82 8.22 9.17
N THR A 106 4.12 7.69 7.99
CA THR A 106 3.10 7.20 7.06
C THR A 106 3.45 5.81 6.56
N PHE A 107 2.49 4.90 6.69
CA PHE A 107 2.56 3.53 6.20
C PHE A 107 1.60 3.33 5.04
N LEU A 108 2.09 2.72 3.96
CA LEU A 108 1.29 2.21 2.86
C LEU A 108 1.23 0.70 3.01
N ILE A 109 0.04 0.15 3.21
CA ILE A 109 -0.14 -1.27 3.53
C ILE A 109 -1.17 -1.92 2.60
N GLY A 110 -1.07 -3.22 2.38
CA GLY A 110 -2.07 -4.02 1.69
C GLY A 110 -1.57 -4.70 0.42
N ASP A 111 -2.52 -5.20 -0.37
CA ASP A 111 -2.27 -5.90 -1.62
C ASP A 111 -2.05 -4.91 -2.77
N PHE A 112 -0.79 -4.76 -3.17
CA PHE A 112 -0.43 -3.92 -4.33
C PHE A 112 -0.51 -4.70 -5.66
N ASN A 113 -0.80 -6.00 -5.63
CA ASN A 113 -0.82 -6.88 -6.79
C ASN A 113 0.46 -6.78 -7.66
N ALA A 114 1.55 -6.39 -7.05
CA ALA A 114 2.85 -6.16 -7.67
C ALA A 114 3.96 -6.77 -6.82
N TYR A 115 4.88 -7.48 -7.44
CA TYR A 115 6.08 -7.94 -6.75
C TYR A 115 7.06 -6.78 -6.52
N THR A 116 7.97 -6.96 -5.57
CA THR A 116 8.92 -5.93 -5.10
C THR A 116 9.68 -5.21 -6.21
N GLN A 117 10.00 -5.89 -7.32
CA GLN A 117 10.75 -5.30 -8.41
C GLN A 117 9.89 -4.68 -9.52
N GLU A 118 8.57 -4.76 -9.41
CA GLU A 118 7.67 -4.20 -10.41
C GLU A 118 7.56 -2.67 -10.29
N ASP A 119 7.22 -2.04 -11.41
CA ASP A 119 7.15 -0.59 -11.55
C ASP A 119 6.25 0.08 -10.51
N ALA A 120 5.14 -0.55 -10.14
CA ALA A 120 4.24 -0.02 -9.13
C ALA A 120 4.94 0.20 -7.79
N VAL A 121 5.75 -0.77 -7.34
CA VAL A 121 6.52 -0.67 -6.10
C VAL A 121 7.67 0.32 -6.26
N LYS A 122 8.39 0.26 -7.39
CA LYS A 122 9.50 1.19 -7.68
C LYS A 122 9.07 2.65 -7.72
N VAL A 123 7.86 2.94 -8.17
CA VAL A 123 7.29 4.31 -8.12
C VAL A 123 7.11 4.77 -6.68
N LEU A 124 6.63 3.90 -5.78
CA LEU A 124 6.47 4.24 -4.36
C LEU A 124 7.82 4.44 -3.67
N GLU A 125 8.81 3.58 -3.99
CA GLU A 125 10.19 3.74 -3.49
C GLU A 125 10.80 5.06 -3.94
N ALA A 126 10.67 5.41 -5.22
CA ALA A 126 11.12 6.70 -5.74
C ALA A 126 10.38 7.90 -5.13
N GLY A 127 9.17 7.67 -4.61
CA GLY A 127 8.35 8.64 -3.87
C GLY A 127 8.71 8.78 -2.39
N GLY A 128 9.78 8.12 -1.92
CA GLY A 128 10.26 8.23 -0.54
C GLY A 128 9.68 7.22 0.43
N PHE A 129 9.19 6.09 -0.07
CA PHE A 129 8.73 4.97 0.76
C PHE A 129 9.67 3.78 0.61
N SER A 130 10.00 3.12 1.71
CA SER A 130 10.84 1.93 1.73
C SER A 130 10.10 0.78 2.43
N HIS A 131 10.47 -0.44 2.11
CA HIS A 131 9.88 -1.61 2.76
C HIS A 131 10.22 -1.62 4.26
N ALA A 132 9.22 -1.87 5.11
CA ALA A 132 9.39 -1.88 6.56
C ALA A 132 10.29 -3.03 7.06
N ASP A 133 10.37 -4.12 6.32
CA ASP A 133 11.24 -5.26 6.60
C ASP A 133 12.74 -4.96 6.44
N GLN A 134 13.10 -3.93 5.66
CA GLN A 134 14.51 -3.52 5.49
C GLN A 134 15.19 -3.01 6.76
N VAL A 135 14.41 -2.60 7.77
CA VAL A 135 14.95 -2.13 9.05
C VAL A 135 15.01 -3.22 10.12
N VAL A 136 14.53 -4.42 9.81
CA VAL A 136 14.51 -5.57 10.72
C VAL A 136 15.82 -6.34 10.58
N GLU A 137 16.53 -6.56 11.70
CA GLU A 137 17.72 -7.40 11.73
C GLU A 137 17.33 -8.88 11.48
N ASN A 138 17.92 -9.50 10.45
CA ASN A 138 17.72 -10.90 10.07
C ASN A 138 16.28 -11.29 9.68
N PRO A 139 15.70 -10.66 8.66
CA PRO A 139 14.43 -11.11 8.12
C PRO A 139 14.58 -12.55 7.59
N ARG A 140 13.64 -13.42 7.93
CA ARG A 140 13.63 -14.79 7.37
C ARG A 140 13.01 -14.74 5.98
N ASP A 141 13.76 -15.15 4.96
CA ASP A 141 13.32 -15.08 3.56
C ASP A 141 11.98 -15.77 3.28
N PHE A 142 11.65 -16.83 4.04
CA PHE A 142 10.40 -17.56 3.92
C PHE A 142 9.20 -16.89 4.61
N ASP A 143 9.45 -16.07 5.60
CA ASP A 143 8.38 -15.41 6.37
C ASP A 143 7.88 -14.14 5.66
N GLN A 144 8.41 -13.81 4.48
CA GLN A 144 8.10 -12.59 3.74
C GLN A 144 7.26 -12.82 2.48
N ALA A 145 6.96 -14.07 2.13
CA ALA A 145 6.15 -14.38 0.95
C ALA A 145 4.66 -14.39 1.32
N SER A 146 3.90 -13.46 0.79
CA SER A 146 2.44 -13.40 0.97
C SER A 146 1.66 -14.16 -0.09
N TYR A 147 2.32 -14.61 -1.16
CA TYR A 147 1.65 -15.21 -2.31
C TYR A 147 2.44 -16.36 -2.93
N GLN A 148 1.73 -17.42 -3.30
CA GLN A 148 2.29 -18.56 -4.04
C GLN A 148 1.48 -18.82 -5.31
N PHE A 149 2.14 -18.82 -6.46
CA PHE A 149 1.53 -19.14 -7.74
C PHE A 149 2.52 -19.85 -8.68
N GLY A 150 2.04 -20.91 -9.36
CA GLY A 150 2.87 -21.62 -10.34
C GLY A 150 4.16 -22.22 -9.77
N GLY A 151 4.23 -22.52 -8.47
CA GLY A 151 5.43 -23.03 -7.79
C GLY A 151 6.44 -21.95 -7.42
N GLN A 152 6.12 -20.69 -7.61
CA GLN A 152 6.94 -19.55 -7.20
C GLN A 152 6.34 -18.87 -5.97
N LEU A 153 7.20 -18.45 -5.06
CA LEU A 153 6.86 -17.65 -3.89
C LEU A 153 7.20 -16.18 -4.15
N GLY A 154 6.37 -15.27 -3.65
CA GLY A 154 6.62 -13.84 -3.75
C GLY A 154 5.71 -13.04 -2.84
N THR A 155 5.92 -11.73 -2.78
CA THR A 155 5.15 -10.81 -1.96
C THR A 155 4.36 -9.88 -2.86
N LEU A 156 3.04 -9.90 -2.76
CA LEU A 156 2.10 -8.95 -3.37
C LEU A 156 1.54 -7.96 -2.34
N ASP A 157 1.55 -8.38 -1.09
CA ASP A 157 1.18 -7.57 0.06
C ASP A 157 2.43 -6.91 0.63
N HIS A 158 2.42 -5.59 0.77
CA HIS A 158 3.58 -4.84 1.23
C HIS A 158 3.23 -3.96 2.42
N ILE A 159 4.22 -3.71 3.25
CA ILE A 159 4.24 -2.63 4.23
C ILE A 159 5.38 -1.70 3.82
N LEU A 160 5.02 -0.56 3.22
CA LEU A 160 5.95 0.48 2.84
C LEU A 160 5.80 1.66 3.81
N ALA A 161 6.90 2.30 4.15
CA ALA A 161 6.94 3.35 5.15
C ALA A 161 7.83 4.51 4.69
N ASN A 162 7.45 5.74 5.00
CA ASN A 162 8.35 6.88 4.84
C ASN A 162 9.42 6.87 5.95
N ASP A 163 10.46 7.70 5.84
CA ASP A 163 11.57 7.74 6.81
C ASP A 163 11.11 7.93 8.25
N ALA A 164 10.10 8.78 8.48
CA ALA A 164 9.56 9.03 9.82
C ALA A 164 8.86 7.78 10.39
N ALA A 165 8.20 6.99 9.54
CA ALA A 165 7.55 5.74 9.94
C ALA A 165 8.57 4.61 10.13
N LEU A 166 9.59 4.51 9.29
CA LEU A 166 10.68 3.54 9.43
C LEU A 166 11.38 3.66 10.79
N ALA A 167 11.55 4.88 11.30
CA ALA A 167 12.13 5.14 12.61
C ALA A 167 11.29 4.57 13.78
N LEU A 168 10.04 4.20 13.54
CA LEU A 168 9.14 3.60 14.54
C LEU A 168 9.08 2.08 14.45
N VAL A 169 9.56 1.49 13.35
CA VAL A 169 9.51 0.04 13.14
C VAL A 169 10.53 -0.64 14.02
N GLN A 170 10.08 -1.62 14.80
CA GLN A 170 10.93 -2.46 15.65
C GLN A 170 11.00 -3.89 15.14
N ASP A 171 9.92 -4.36 14.49
CA ASP A 171 9.82 -5.70 13.93
C ASP A 171 8.81 -5.67 12.76
N SER A 172 8.99 -6.55 11.79
CA SER A 172 8.10 -6.70 10.65
C SER A 172 8.01 -8.16 10.24
N ALA A 173 6.79 -8.64 10.03
CA ALA A 173 6.49 -9.99 9.52
C ALA A 173 5.28 -9.93 8.58
N VAL A 174 5.21 -10.83 7.62
CA VAL A 174 4.08 -11.03 6.71
C VAL A 174 3.31 -12.28 7.13
#